data_d4ba92afb32772a5f21007f99db9238d
#
_entry.id   d4ba92afb32772a5f21007f99db9238d
#
_cell.length_a   1.000
_cell.length_b   1.000
_cell.length_c   1.000
_cell.angle_alpha   90.00
_cell.angle_beta   90.00
_cell.angle_gamma   90.00
#
_symmetry.space_group_name_H-M   'P 1'
#
loop_
_entity.id
_entity.type
_entity.pdbx_description
1 polymer ?
#
loop_
_entity_poly.entity_id
_entity_poly.type
_entity_poly.pdbx_seq_one_letter_code
_entity_poly.pdbx_strand_id
1 'polypeptide(L)'
;MNYLIAANWKMNGSKEFIESYLSAINIENNPHVKMLICPPDCYLNDINSNAPTIISRGAQNVSTKSEGAYTGEVSSEMLIDPVSYTHLTLPTKA
;
A
#
# COMPACT_ATOMS: atom_id res chain seq x y z
N MET A 1 -9.75 22.39 -3.12
CA MET A 1 -9.18 21.67 -1.98
C MET A 1 -9.07 20.18 -2.31
N ASN A 2 -7.91 19.59 -2.07
CA ASN A 2 -7.68 18.17 -2.34
C ASN A 2 -7.70 17.38 -1.02
N TYR A 3 -8.26 16.20 -1.08
CA TYR A 3 -8.36 15.31 0.07
C TYR A 3 -7.59 14.02 -0.20
N LEU A 4 -6.85 13.56 0.81
CA LEU A 4 -6.23 12.25 0.80
C LEU A 4 -6.90 11.40 1.89
N ILE A 5 -7.44 10.27 1.48
CA ILE A 5 -8.01 9.30 2.41
C ILE A 5 -7.01 8.16 2.52
N ALA A 6 -6.46 7.97 3.70
CA ALA A 6 -5.47 6.93 3.95
C ALA A 6 -6.07 5.85 4.84
N ALA A 7 -5.95 4.60 4.42
CA ALA A 7 -6.44 3.45 5.15
C ALA A 7 -5.26 2.59 5.59
N ASN A 8 -4.94 2.63 6.87
CA ASN A 8 -3.92 1.76 7.46
C ASN A 8 -4.61 0.49 7.98
N TRP A 9 -4.33 -0.63 7.34
CA TRP A 9 -4.96 -1.90 7.70
C TRP A 9 -4.35 -2.55 8.95
N LYS A 10 -3.19 -2.05 9.39
CA LYS A 10 -2.48 -2.63 10.52
C LYS A 10 -2.23 -4.12 10.28
N MET A 11 -2.42 -4.99 11.26
CA MET A 11 -2.21 -6.43 11.09
C MET A 11 -3.55 -7.12 10.72
N ASN A 12 -4.15 -6.67 9.64
CA ASN A 12 -5.40 -7.23 9.13
C ASN A 12 -5.31 -7.44 7.63
N GLY A 13 -6.02 -8.42 7.13
CA GLY A 13 -6.13 -8.65 5.70
C GLY A 13 -6.07 -10.12 5.34
N SER A 14 -6.56 -10.39 4.14
CA SER A 14 -6.46 -11.67 3.46
C SER A 14 -6.75 -11.43 1.99
N LYS A 15 -6.50 -12.40 1.14
CA LYS A 15 -6.83 -12.26 -0.29
C LYS A 15 -8.33 -12.06 -0.50
N GLU A 16 -9.14 -12.79 0.24
CA GLU A 16 -10.60 -12.63 0.17
C GLU A 16 -11.05 -11.25 0.64
N PHE A 17 -10.45 -10.76 1.73
CA PHE A 17 -10.74 -9.44 2.24
C PHE A 17 -10.38 -8.36 1.21
N ILE A 18 -9.24 -8.51 0.53
CA ILE A 18 -8.80 -7.57 -0.50
C ILE A 18 -9.83 -7.50 -1.64
N GLU A 19 -10.27 -8.65 -2.14
CA GLU A 19 -11.26 -8.69 -3.20
C GLU A 19 -12.56 -8.01 -2.80
N SER A 20 -13.05 -8.33 -1.61
CA SER A 20 -14.27 -7.73 -1.08
C SER A 20 -14.14 -6.23 -0.88
N TYR A 21 -13.01 -5.80 -0.32
CA TYR A 21 -12.73 -4.40 -0.04
C TYR A 21 -12.66 -3.57 -1.33
N LEU A 22 -11.91 -4.05 -2.30
CA LEU A 22 -11.74 -3.33 -3.56
C LEU A 22 -13.04 -3.31 -4.38
N SER A 23 -13.84 -4.37 -4.30
CA SER A 23 -15.14 -4.42 -4.96
C SER A 23 -16.14 -3.47 -4.34
N ALA A 24 -16.04 -3.25 -3.02
CA ALA A 24 -16.95 -2.38 -2.29
C ALA A 24 -16.59 -0.89 -2.43
N ILE A 25 -15.33 -0.58 -2.75
CA ILE A 25 -14.91 0.80 -2.93
C ILE A 25 -15.50 1.33 -4.22
N ASN A 26 -16.35 2.32 -4.09
CA ASN A 26 -16.86 3.07 -5.22
C ASN A 26 -16.21 4.45 -5.20
N ILE A 27 -14.99 4.53 -5.72
CA ILE A 27 -14.32 5.81 -5.88
C ILE A 27 -14.72 6.33 -7.24
N GLU A 28 -15.69 7.22 -7.23
CA GLU A 28 -16.02 7.97 -8.43
C GLU A 28 -14.79 8.79 -8.85
N ASN A 29 -14.70 9.06 -10.13
CA ASN A 29 -13.58 9.80 -10.69
C ASN A 29 -13.64 11.27 -10.21
N ASN A 30 -13.27 11.47 -8.96
CA ASN A 30 -13.21 12.79 -8.35
C ASN A 30 -11.76 13.26 -8.30
N PRO A 31 -11.40 14.29 -9.08
CA PRO A 31 -10.00 14.74 -9.13
C PRO A 31 -9.50 15.34 -7.83
N HIS A 32 -10.40 15.63 -6.88
CA HIS A 32 -10.02 16.21 -5.58
C HIS A 32 -9.85 15.18 -4.48
N VAL A 33 -10.11 13.90 -4.77
CA VAL A 33 -10.00 12.83 -3.77
C VAL A 33 -9.00 11.79 -4.25
N LYS A 34 -8.03 11.48 -3.39
CA LYS A 34 -7.07 10.40 -3.61
C LYS A 34 -7.18 9.43 -2.44
N MET A 35 -6.98 8.15 -2.72
CA MET A 35 -6.99 7.13 -1.70
C MET A 35 -5.65 6.41 -1.64
N LEU A 36 -5.17 6.20 -0.42
CA LEU A 36 -3.96 5.45 -0.13
C LEU A 36 -4.34 4.27 0.74
N ILE A 37 -3.94 3.07 0.33
CA ILE A 37 -4.13 1.86 1.13
C ILE A 37 -2.77 1.37 1.60
N CYS A 38 -2.65 1.14 2.91
CA CYS A 38 -1.44 0.61 3.53
C CYS A 38 -1.76 -0.74 4.18
N PRO A 39 -1.70 -1.83 3.41
CA PRO A 39 -1.91 -3.18 3.94
C PRO A 39 -0.62 -3.73 4.55
N PRO A 40 -0.64 -4.89 5.22
CA PRO A 40 0.59 -5.61 5.52
C PRO A 40 1.41 -5.85 4.25
N ASP A 41 2.74 -5.85 4.37
CA ASP A 41 3.63 -5.90 3.21
C ASP A 41 3.36 -7.08 2.28
N CYS A 42 2.98 -8.23 2.83
CA CYS A 42 2.69 -9.42 2.03
C CYS A 42 1.51 -9.25 1.07
N TYR A 43 0.70 -8.21 1.24
CA TYR A 43 -0.46 -7.94 0.39
C TYR A 43 -0.28 -6.73 -0.53
N LEU A 44 0.87 -6.07 -0.49
CA LEU A 44 1.10 -4.90 -1.34
C LEU A 44 0.93 -5.22 -2.82
N ASN A 45 1.45 -6.36 -3.25
CA ASN A 45 1.34 -6.76 -4.65
C ASN A 45 -0.10 -7.11 -5.04
N ASP A 46 -0.88 -7.67 -4.12
CA ASP A 46 -2.28 -7.97 -4.39
C ASP A 46 -3.09 -6.69 -4.59
N ILE A 47 -2.81 -5.65 -3.80
CA ILE A 47 -3.44 -4.34 -4.00
C ILE A 47 -3.01 -3.77 -5.35
N ASN A 48 -1.72 -3.85 -5.67
CA ASN A 48 -1.20 -3.34 -6.94
C ASN A 48 -1.85 -4.00 -8.16
N SER A 49 -2.07 -5.31 -8.09
CA SER A 49 -2.60 -6.07 -9.21
C SER A 49 -4.10 -5.88 -9.40
N ASN A 50 -4.84 -5.58 -8.34
CA ASN A 50 -6.30 -5.60 -8.37
C ASN A 50 -6.95 -4.23 -8.18
N ALA A 51 -6.21 -3.25 -7.68
CA ALA A 51 -6.77 -1.92 -7.42
C ALA A 51 -6.76 -1.06 -8.67
N PRO A 52 -7.74 -0.16 -8.81
CA PRO A 52 -7.68 0.88 -9.84
C PRO A 52 -6.43 1.76 -9.67
N THR A 53 -5.95 2.31 -10.76
CA THR A 53 -4.73 3.15 -10.76
C THR A 53 -4.86 4.41 -9.91
N ILE A 54 -6.07 4.86 -9.63
CA ILE A 54 -6.30 6.02 -8.77
C ILE A 54 -6.05 5.72 -7.29
N ILE A 55 -5.96 4.45 -6.93
CA ILE A 55 -5.67 4.04 -5.55
C ILE A 55 -4.17 3.85 -5.44
N SER A 56 -3.55 4.63 -4.57
CA SER A 56 -2.15 4.48 -4.22
C SER A 56 -2.00 3.46 -3.09
N ARG A 57 -0.84 2.87 -3.02
CA ARG A 57 -0.51 1.92 -1.97
C ARG A 57 0.75 2.34 -1.25
N GLY A 58 0.86 1.98 0.00
CA GLY A 58 2.01 2.31 0.81
C GLY A 58 2.35 1.19 1.75
N ALA A 59 3.60 1.15 2.18
CA ALA A 59 4.04 0.26 3.23
C ALA A 59 3.70 0.84 4.60
N GLN A 60 3.41 -0.04 5.55
CA GLN A 60 3.15 0.39 6.92
C GLN A 60 4.43 0.73 7.66
N ASN A 61 5.54 0.16 7.22
CA ASN A 61 6.82 0.31 7.87
C ASN A 61 7.94 0.07 6.85
N VAL A 62 9.11 0.60 7.14
CA VAL A 62 10.28 0.42 6.29
C VAL A 62 11.54 0.49 7.14
N SER A 63 12.54 -0.36 6.82
CA SER A 63 13.83 -0.32 7.49
C SER A 63 14.65 0.86 6.99
N THR A 64 15.49 1.40 7.87
CA THR A 64 16.49 2.41 7.48
C THR A 64 17.70 1.79 6.79
N LYS A 65 17.82 0.47 6.78
CA LYS A 65 18.93 -0.28 6.17
C LYS A 65 18.50 -0.87 4.85
N SER A 66 19.42 -0.98 3.91
CA SER A 66 19.13 -1.56 2.60
C SER A 66 19.13 -3.08 2.63
N GLU A 67 20.02 -3.67 3.42
CA GLU A 67 20.08 -5.12 3.63
C GLU A 67 20.90 -5.42 4.88
N GLY A 68 20.91 -6.67 5.29
CA GLY A 68 21.68 -7.12 6.44
C GLY A 68 20.94 -8.12 7.31
N ALA A 69 21.46 -8.36 8.50
CA ALA A 69 20.90 -9.33 9.45
C ALA A 69 19.76 -8.71 10.28
N TYR A 70 18.81 -8.11 9.61
CA TYR A 70 17.66 -7.45 10.23
C TYR A 70 16.40 -8.28 9.99
N THR A 71 16.32 -9.37 10.72
CA THR A 71 15.23 -10.34 10.56
C THR A 71 13.86 -9.68 10.70
N GLY A 72 12.99 -9.94 9.74
CA GLY A 72 11.62 -9.40 9.73
C GLY A 72 11.50 -7.99 9.19
N GLU A 73 12.62 -7.33 8.88
CA GLU A 73 12.59 -5.99 8.32
C GLU A 73 12.57 -6.02 6.80
N VAL A 74 12.00 -5.01 6.22
CA VAL A 74 11.90 -4.84 4.76
C VAL A 74 12.45 -3.47 4.40
N SER A 75 13.33 -3.41 3.42
CA SER A 75 13.93 -2.16 2.96
C SER A 75 13.05 -1.46 1.93
N SER A 76 13.32 -0.17 1.69
CA SER A 76 12.63 0.57 0.64
C SER A 76 12.90 -0.02 -0.74
N GLU A 77 14.11 -0.50 -0.99
CA GLU A 77 14.45 -1.14 -2.27
C GLU A 77 13.64 -2.42 -2.49
N MET A 78 13.44 -3.22 -1.44
CA MET A 78 12.63 -4.43 -1.52
C MET A 78 11.17 -4.13 -1.79
N LEU A 79 10.65 -3.03 -1.25
CA LEU A 79 9.27 -2.62 -1.48
C LEU A 79 9.05 -2.15 -2.91
N ILE A 80 10.04 -1.53 -3.52
CA ILE A 80 9.97 -0.97 -4.87
C ILE A 80 10.35 -2.01 -5.93
N ASP A 81 11.18 -2.98 -5.59
CA ASP A 81 11.74 -3.95 -6.53
C ASP A 81 10.73 -4.72 -7.37
N PRO A 82 9.58 -5.15 -6.84
CA PRO A 82 8.56 -5.79 -7.67
C PRO A 82 8.04 -4.94 -8.82
N VAL A 83 8.51 -3.74 -8.95
CA VAL A 83 8.45 -2.91 -10.17
C VAL A 83 7.09 -2.42 -10.56
N SER A 84 6.07 -3.05 -10.10
CA SER A 84 4.72 -2.61 -10.40
C SER A 84 4.33 -1.35 -9.64
N TYR A 85 5.23 -0.83 -8.80
CA TYR A 85 4.94 0.27 -7.89
C TYR A 85 5.52 1.58 -8.41
N THR A 86 4.82 2.21 -9.32
CA THR A 86 5.19 3.55 -9.77
C THR A 86 4.77 4.63 -8.77
N HIS A 87 3.87 4.32 -7.87
CA HIS A 87 3.29 5.27 -6.92
C HIS A 87 3.23 4.69 -5.50
N LEU A 88 4.34 4.13 -5.04
CA LEU A 88 4.42 3.61 -3.68
C LEU A 88 4.70 4.75 -2.71
N THR A 89 3.83 4.90 -1.71
CA THR A 89 4.05 5.82 -0.61
C THR A 89 4.56 5.04 0.58
N LEU A 90 5.61 5.55 1.23
CA LEU A 90 6.22 4.93 2.40
C LEU A 90 5.93 5.80 3.62
N PRO A 91 5.00 5.38 4.50
CA PRO A 91 4.77 6.09 5.73
C PRO A 91 6.02 6.10 6.62
N THR A 92 6.19 7.15 7.39
CA THR A 92 7.26 7.22 8.37
C THR A 92 7.03 6.17 9.45
N LYS A 93 8.11 5.54 9.88
CA LYS A 93 8.07 4.63 11.01
C LYS A 93 7.78 5.43 12.27
N ALA A 94 6.67 5.14 12.90
CA ALA A 94 6.29 5.79 14.15
C ALA A 94 6.99 5.11 15.33
#